data_f70e9d56ad8ce844a96d12560682fb0c
#
_entry.id   f70e9d56ad8ce844a96d12560682fb0c
#
_cell.length_a   1.000
_cell.length_b   1.000
_cell.length_c   1.000
_cell.angle_alpha   90.00
_cell.angle_beta   90.00
_cell.angle_gamma   90.00
#
_symmetry.space_group_name_H-M   'P 1'
#
loop_
_entity.id
_entity.type
_entity.pdbx_description
1 polymer ?
#
loop_
_entity_poly.entity_id
_entity_poly.type
_entity_poly.pdbx_seq_one_letter_code
_entity_poly.pdbx_strand_id
1 'polypeptide(L)'
;MKLETIYLKANTPFSKAIETWCSANANEVVQTKERYELSIENFDSXLIVSENQSISKENWNLKSLFDQNQKSTYRIDINGTLNVSIVNLKLWLHSNKAKHLLVVGKDEIIKNENLDRFLGKLNELKL
;
A
#
# COMPACT_ATOMS: atom_id res chain seq x y z
N MET A 1 -13.89 2.49 10.01
CA MET A 1 -13.73 3.35 8.84
C MET A 1 -13.34 2.51 7.64
N LYS A 2 -13.97 2.76 6.51
CA LYS A 2 -13.65 2.05 5.28
C LYS A 2 -13.19 3.06 4.24
N LEU A 3 -12.13 2.71 3.50
CA LEU A 3 -11.67 3.56 2.41
C LEU A 3 -12.67 3.50 1.25
N GLU A 4 -12.72 4.55 0.45
CA GLU A 4 -13.58 4.51 -0.72
C GLU A 4 -13.01 3.62 -1.80
N THR A 5 -11.73 3.80 -2.12
CA THR A 5 -11.09 3.05 -3.18
C THR A 5 -9.66 2.70 -2.80
N ILE A 6 -9.26 1.47 -3.08
CA ILE A 6 -7.85 1.07 -3.03
C ILE A 6 -7.45 0.67 -4.44
N TYR A 7 -6.31 1.20 -4.90
CA TYR A 7 -5.78 0.92 -6.23
C TYR A 7 -4.58 -0.01 -6.10
N LEU A 8 -4.55 -1.06 -6.92
CA LEU A 8 -3.45 -2.03 -6.95
C LEU A 8 -2.93 -2.16 -8.38
N LYS A 9 -1.62 -2.40 -8.52
CA LYS A 9 -1.04 -2.68 -9.82
C LYS A 9 -1.51 -4.05 -10.30
N ALA A 10 -2.06 -4.11 -11.51
CA ALA A 10 -2.62 -5.35 -12.03
C ALA A 10 -1.53 -6.39 -12.28
N ASN A 11 -1.87 -7.65 -12.07
CA ASN A 11 -1.07 -8.79 -12.49
C ASN A 11 0.27 -8.92 -11.77
N THR A 12 0.36 -8.49 -10.52
CA THR A 12 1.57 -8.73 -9.73
C THR A 12 1.26 -9.70 -8.59
N PRO A 13 2.24 -10.52 -8.17
CA PRO A 13 2.01 -11.42 -7.04
C PRO A 13 1.67 -10.67 -5.76
N PHE A 14 2.31 -9.53 -5.52
CA PHE A 14 2.02 -8.75 -4.32
C PHE A 14 0.56 -8.28 -4.32
N SER A 15 0.09 -7.76 -5.44
CA SER A 15 -1.28 -7.26 -5.51
C SER A 15 -2.29 -8.38 -5.26
N LYS A 16 -2.04 -9.56 -5.80
CA LYS A 16 -2.93 -10.69 -5.56
C LYS A 16 -2.93 -11.08 -4.08
N ALA A 17 -1.77 -11.04 -3.44
CA ALA A 17 -1.65 -11.46 -2.05
C ALA A 17 -2.40 -10.52 -1.11
N ILE A 18 -2.39 -9.21 -1.39
CA ILE A 18 -2.98 -8.22 -0.48
C ILE A 18 -4.45 -7.93 -0.81
N GLU A 19 -4.96 -8.50 -1.88
CA GLU A 19 -6.30 -8.15 -2.37
C GLU A 19 -7.40 -8.43 -1.36
N THR A 20 -7.26 -9.50 -0.59
CA THR A 20 -8.28 -9.86 0.41
C THR A 20 -8.45 -8.76 1.44
N TRP A 21 -7.33 -8.25 1.97
CA TRP A 21 -7.40 -7.17 2.94
C TRP A 21 -7.99 -5.92 2.31
N CYS A 22 -7.59 -5.62 1.08
CA CYS A 22 -8.08 -4.44 0.40
C CYS A 22 -9.59 -4.51 0.20
N SER A 23 -10.09 -5.67 -0.22
CA SER A 23 -11.53 -5.82 -0.43
C SER A 23 -12.32 -5.70 0.86
N ALA A 24 -11.72 -6.11 1.98
CA ALA A 24 -12.39 -6.02 3.27
C ALA A 24 -12.42 -4.59 3.82
N ASN A 25 -11.54 -3.72 3.33
CA ASN A 25 -11.34 -2.40 3.93
C ASN A 25 -11.58 -1.24 2.97
N ALA A 26 -12.11 -1.52 1.80
CA ALA A 26 -12.46 -0.47 0.84
C ALA A 26 -13.77 -0.82 0.16
N ASN A 27 -14.50 0.21 -0.26
CA ASN A 27 -15.74 -0.02 -1.00
C ASN A 27 -15.45 -0.56 -2.39
N GLU A 28 -14.32 -0.20 -2.97
CA GLU A 28 -13.94 -0.61 -4.30
C GLU A 28 -12.44 -0.87 -4.37
N VAL A 29 -12.04 -1.93 -5.07
CA VAL A 29 -10.64 -2.20 -5.37
C VAL A 29 -10.47 -2.14 -6.87
N VAL A 30 -9.54 -1.28 -7.34
CA VAL A 30 -9.31 -1.06 -8.76
C VAL A 30 -7.94 -1.59 -9.13
N GLN A 31 -7.90 -2.43 -10.17
CA GLN A 31 -6.64 -2.94 -10.72
C GLN A 31 -6.19 -1.99 -11.81
N THR A 32 -5.01 -1.38 -11.64
CA THR A 32 -4.55 -0.40 -12.60
C THR A 32 -3.43 -0.96 -13.48
N LYS A 33 -3.51 -0.69 -14.77
CA LYS A 33 -2.49 -1.06 -15.75
C LYS A 33 -1.75 0.14 -16.30
N GLU A 34 -2.18 1.34 -15.93
CA GLU A 34 -1.62 2.56 -16.46
C GLU A 34 -0.41 3.02 -15.66
N ARG A 35 0.37 3.89 -16.25
CA ARG A 35 1.42 4.56 -15.52
C ARG A 35 0.80 5.45 -14.44
N TYR A 36 1.40 5.42 -13.26
CA TYR A 36 0.84 6.16 -12.12
C TYR A 36 0.91 7.67 -12.32
N GLU A 37 1.87 8.16 -13.10
CA GLU A 37 1.98 9.58 -13.36
C GLU A 37 0.73 10.14 -14.03
N LEU A 38 0.07 9.32 -14.82
CA LEU A 38 -1.13 9.74 -15.54
C LEU A 38 -2.36 9.75 -14.65
N SER A 39 -2.28 9.09 -13.49
CA SER A 39 -3.44 8.94 -12.61
C SER A 39 -3.22 9.59 -11.24
N ILE A 40 -2.17 10.40 -11.08
CA ILE A 40 -1.82 10.92 -9.76
C ILE A 40 -2.98 11.66 -9.11
N GLU A 41 -3.84 12.28 -9.89
CA GLU A 41 -4.98 13.02 -9.35
C GLU A 41 -6.01 12.10 -8.70
N ASN A 42 -6.01 10.83 -9.06
CA ASN A 42 -6.99 9.89 -8.51
C ASN A 42 -6.64 9.45 -7.08
N PHE A 43 -5.39 9.61 -6.65
CA PHE A 43 -4.93 9.11 -5.35
C PHE A 43 -4.77 10.25 -4.35
N ASP A 44 -5.01 9.95 -3.08
CA ASP A 44 -4.65 10.91 -2.04
C ASP A 44 -3.50 10.42 -1.15
N SER A 45 -3.18 9.13 -1.20
CA SER A 45 -2.13 8.53 -0.33
C SER A 45 -1.50 7.31 -0.96
N UNK A 46 -0.30 6.84 -0.68
CA UNK A 46 0.30 5.81 -1.13
C UNK A 46 0.82 5.14 -0.09
N LEU A 47 0.71 3.96 -0.07
CA LEU A 47 1.34 2.99 0.84
C LEU A 47 2.38 2.19 0.06
N ILE A 48 3.60 2.22 0.52
CA ILE A 48 4.70 1.50 -0.13
C ILE A 48 5.16 0.39 0.79
N VAL A 49 5.07 -0.85 0.30
CA VAL A 49 5.46 -2.03 1.08
C VAL A 49 6.80 -2.54 0.55
N SER A 50 7.76 -2.74 1.43
CA SER A 50 9.10 -3.17 1.06
C SER A 50 9.54 -4.34 1.93
N GLU A 51 10.65 -4.96 1.54
CA GLU A 51 11.29 -6.02 2.31
C GLU A 51 12.77 -5.70 2.44
N ASN A 52 13.29 -5.76 3.68
CA ASN A 52 14.70 -5.46 3.97
C ASN A 52 15.08 -4.04 3.52
N GLN A 53 14.13 -3.13 3.62
CA GLN A 53 14.30 -1.72 3.25
C GLN A 53 14.72 -1.52 1.80
N SER A 54 14.48 -2.52 0.96
CA SER A 54 14.79 -2.43 -0.46
C SER A 54 13.56 -1.90 -1.20
N ILE A 55 13.71 -0.73 -1.78
CA ILE A 55 12.63 -0.09 -2.53
C ILE A 55 13.09 0.05 -3.97
N SER A 56 12.24 -0.37 -4.91
CA SER A 56 12.58 -0.27 -6.31
C SER A 56 12.70 1.18 -6.74
N LYS A 57 13.47 1.41 -7.80
CA LYS A 57 13.60 2.75 -8.35
C LYS A 57 12.23 3.28 -8.77
N GLU A 58 11.38 2.41 -9.31
CA GLU A 58 10.04 2.80 -9.71
C GLU A 58 9.24 3.32 -8.51
N ASN A 59 9.33 2.64 -7.37
CA ASN A 59 8.59 3.08 -6.19
C ASN A 59 9.20 4.33 -5.56
N TRP A 60 10.53 4.50 -5.62
CA TRP A 60 11.14 5.75 -5.20
C TRP A 60 10.65 6.92 -6.04
N ASN A 61 10.58 6.71 -7.36
CA ASN A 61 10.07 7.76 -8.26
C ASN A 61 8.61 8.07 -7.94
N LEU A 62 7.85 7.06 -7.62
CA LEU A 62 6.45 7.25 -7.26
C LEU A 62 6.32 8.06 -5.96
N LYS A 63 7.17 7.77 -4.96
CA LYS A 63 7.17 8.55 -3.73
C LYS A 63 7.48 10.02 -4.02
N SER A 64 8.46 10.28 -4.88
CA SER A 64 8.80 11.65 -5.27
C SER A 64 7.62 12.34 -5.93
N LEU A 65 6.91 11.63 -6.76
CA LEU A 65 5.74 12.19 -7.44
C LEU A 65 4.66 12.59 -6.43
N PHE A 66 4.41 11.73 -5.43
CA PHE A 66 3.46 12.06 -4.38
C PHE A 66 3.91 13.28 -3.58
N ASP A 67 5.21 13.32 -3.23
CA ASP A 67 5.75 14.46 -2.49
C ASP A 67 5.58 15.76 -3.27
N GLN A 68 5.84 15.73 -4.58
CA GLN A 68 5.70 16.91 -5.44
C GLN A 68 4.27 17.39 -5.51
N ASN A 69 3.31 16.49 -5.33
CA ASN A 69 1.89 16.85 -5.36
C ASN A 69 1.31 17.01 -3.96
N GLN A 70 2.17 17.06 -2.95
CA GLN A 70 1.79 17.30 -1.56
C GLN A 70 0.81 16.24 -1.03
N LYS A 71 1.03 14.99 -1.47
CA LYS A 71 0.23 13.85 -1.04
C LYS A 71 1.06 12.97 -0.14
N SER A 72 0.42 12.42 0.89
CA SER A 72 1.12 11.69 1.94
C SER A 72 1.51 10.28 1.50
N THR A 73 2.67 9.81 1.97
CA THR A 73 3.08 8.43 1.75
C THR A 73 3.45 7.78 3.08
N TYR A 74 3.29 6.47 3.15
CA TYR A 74 3.69 5.69 4.31
C TYR A 74 4.38 4.43 3.82
N ARG A 75 5.45 4.06 4.50
CA ARG A 75 6.29 2.96 4.06
C ARG A 75 6.35 1.91 5.17
N ILE A 76 6.11 0.66 4.80
CA ILE A 76 6.20 -0.48 5.73
C ILE A 76 7.22 -1.47 5.19
N ASP A 77 8.15 -1.89 6.06
CA ASP A 77 9.06 -3.00 5.75
C ASP A 77 8.49 -4.25 6.39
N ILE A 78 8.16 -5.26 5.57
CA ILE A 78 7.53 -6.46 6.10
C ILE A 78 8.49 -7.28 6.95
N ASN A 79 9.78 -6.97 6.90
CA ASN A 79 10.79 -7.63 7.72
C ASN A 79 11.09 -6.85 9.01
N GLY A 80 10.32 -5.82 9.30
CA GLY A 80 10.53 -4.99 10.48
C GLY A 80 9.61 -5.36 11.63
N THR A 81 9.43 -4.41 12.55
CA THR A 81 8.57 -4.59 13.72
C THR A 81 7.12 -4.35 13.34
N LEU A 82 6.41 -5.43 13.01
CA LEU A 82 5.10 -5.31 12.40
C LEU A 82 4.03 -4.78 13.35
N ASN A 83 4.07 -5.14 14.64
CA ASN A 83 3.04 -4.64 15.55
C ASN A 83 2.98 -3.12 15.54
N VAL A 84 4.13 -2.48 15.62
CA VAL A 84 4.21 -1.01 15.63
C VAL A 84 3.83 -0.46 14.26
N SER A 85 4.34 -1.08 13.20
CA SER A 85 4.09 -0.59 11.85
C SER A 85 2.60 -0.63 11.50
N ILE A 86 1.92 -1.68 11.90
CA ILE A 86 0.50 -1.84 11.58
C ILE A 86 -0.35 -0.83 12.37
N VAL A 87 -0.03 -0.64 13.65
CA VAL A 87 -0.74 0.37 14.43
C VAL A 87 -0.55 1.76 13.82
N ASN A 88 0.69 2.06 13.44
CA ASN A 88 0.99 3.35 12.82
C ASN A 88 0.33 3.51 11.45
N LEU A 89 0.15 2.41 10.73
CA LEU A 89 -0.58 2.46 9.46
C LEU A 89 -2.01 2.94 9.68
N LYS A 90 -2.67 2.38 10.67
CA LYS A 90 -4.04 2.79 10.96
C LYS A 90 -4.10 4.27 11.35
N LEU A 91 -3.17 4.69 12.23
CA LEU A 91 -3.12 6.08 12.64
C LEU A 91 -2.89 7.01 11.46
N TRP A 92 -1.99 6.62 10.56
CA TRP A 92 -1.67 7.43 9.39
C TRP A 92 -2.89 7.55 8.46
N LEU A 93 -3.58 6.45 8.23
CA LEU A 93 -4.76 6.49 7.37
C LEU A 93 -5.84 7.42 7.95
N HIS A 94 -6.05 7.34 9.26
CA HIS A 94 -7.05 8.18 9.90
C HIS A 94 -6.62 9.65 9.94
N SER A 95 -5.35 9.92 10.23
CA SER A 95 -4.85 11.29 10.32
C SER A 95 -4.92 12.00 8.98
N ASN A 96 -4.67 11.28 7.90
CA ASN A 96 -4.72 11.85 6.56
C ASN A 96 -6.10 11.80 5.94
N LYS A 97 -7.06 11.20 6.64
CA LYS A 97 -8.41 11.03 6.11
C LYS A 97 -8.36 10.39 4.73
N ALA A 98 -7.54 9.34 4.62
CA ALA A 98 -7.32 8.68 3.34
C ALA A 98 -8.61 8.09 2.80
N LYS A 99 -8.89 8.33 1.52
CA LYS A 99 -10.06 7.77 0.85
C LYS A 99 -9.68 6.99 -0.40
N HIS A 100 -8.66 7.43 -1.11
CA HIS A 100 -8.25 6.82 -2.38
C HIS A 100 -6.79 6.46 -2.27
N LEU A 101 -6.53 5.25 -1.82
CA LEU A 101 -5.19 4.78 -1.47
C LEU A 101 -4.60 3.97 -2.60
N LEU A 102 -3.38 4.31 -3.01
CA LEU A 102 -2.60 3.47 -3.90
C LEU A 102 -1.68 2.60 -3.05
N VAL A 103 -1.68 1.29 -3.29
CA VAL A 103 -0.83 0.36 -2.56
C VAL A 103 0.12 -0.28 -3.55
N VAL A 104 1.42 -0.13 -3.30
CA VAL A 104 2.44 -0.71 -4.18
C VAL A 104 3.44 -1.49 -3.35
N GLY A 105 3.98 -2.53 -3.96
CA GLY A 105 5.08 -3.30 -3.41
C GLY A 105 6.08 -3.56 -4.52
N LYS A 106 7.29 -3.96 -4.13
CA LYS A 106 8.29 -4.34 -5.10
C LYS A 106 7.83 -5.60 -5.83
N ASP A 107 8.03 -5.63 -7.13
CA ASP A 107 7.54 -6.77 -7.92
C ASP A 107 8.15 -8.09 -7.48
N GLU A 108 9.38 -8.05 -6.92
CA GLU A 108 10.05 -9.26 -6.46
C GLU A 108 9.54 -9.76 -5.11
N ILE A 109 8.66 -9.03 -4.44
CA ILE A 109 8.07 -9.54 -3.19
C ILE A 109 7.17 -10.69 -3.55
N ILE A 110 7.61 -11.89 -3.22
CA ILE A 110 6.89 -13.11 -3.53
C ILE A 110 6.43 -13.76 -2.23
N LYS A 111 5.60 -14.77 -2.35
CA LYS A 111 5.10 -15.46 -1.18
C LYS A 111 6.26 -16.04 -0.39
N ASN A 112 6.40 -15.63 0.87
CA ASN A 112 7.41 -16.14 1.78
C ASN A 112 6.90 -15.91 3.20
N GLU A 113 7.71 -16.33 4.18
CA GLU A 113 7.27 -16.24 5.58
C GLU A 113 7.05 -14.80 6.02
N ASN A 114 7.88 -13.88 5.56
CA ASN A 114 7.74 -12.48 5.94
C ASN A 114 6.46 -11.87 5.40
N LEU A 115 6.13 -12.18 4.15
CA LEU A 115 4.90 -11.68 3.57
C LEU A 115 3.69 -12.30 4.26
N ASP A 116 3.74 -13.61 4.56
CA ASP A 116 2.64 -14.26 5.25
C ASP A 116 2.43 -13.65 6.64
N ARG A 117 3.51 -13.37 7.36
CA ARG A 117 3.42 -12.75 8.68
C ARG A 117 2.81 -11.36 8.59
N PHE A 118 3.25 -10.58 7.59
CA PHE A 118 2.71 -9.25 7.37
C PHE A 118 1.21 -9.30 7.07
N LEU A 119 0.81 -10.19 6.17
CA LEU A 119 -0.61 -10.29 5.81
C LEU A 119 -1.45 -10.75 6.97
N GLY A 120 -0.92 -11.65 7.80
CA GLY A 120 -1.65 -12.09 9.00
C GLY A 120 -1.90 -10.93 9.95
N LYS A 121 -0.87 -10.11 10.21
CA LYS A 121 -1.05 -8.95 11.07
C LYS A 121 -1.99 -7.94 10.43
N LEU A 122 -1.85 -7.72 9.13
CA LEU A 122 -2.70 -6.77 8.43
C LEU A 122 -4.17 -7.18 8.48
N ASN A 123 -4.44 -8.47 8.34
CA ASN A 123 -5.81 -8.96 8.36
C ASN A 123 -6.46 -8.82 9.74
N GLU A 124 -5.67 -8.67 10.80
CA GLU A 124 -6.21 -8.37 12.12
C GLU A 124 -6.60 -6.90 12.25
N LEU A 125 -6.09 -6.06 11.38
CA LEU A 125 -6.34 -4.63 11.43
C LEU A 125 -7.71 -4.32 10.83
N LYS A 126 -8.54 -3.64 11.59
CA LYS A 126 -9.83 -3.21 11.11
C LYS A 126 -9.88 -1.69 11.11
N LEU A 127 -10.12 -1.12 9.96
CA LEU A 127 -10.24 0.33 9.84
C LEU A 127 -11.65 0.82 10.23
#